data_f1dddde9e69ac98d9120f4d544c8b05c
#
_entry.id   f1dddde9e69ac98d9120f4d544c8b05c
#
_cell.length_a   1.000
_cell.length_b   1.000
_cell.length_c   1.000
_cell.angle_alpha   90.00
_cell.angle_beta   90.00
_cell.angle_gamma   90.00
#
_symmetry.space_group_name_H-M   'P 1'
#
loop_
_entity.id
_entity.type
_entity.pdbx_description
1 polymer ?
#
loop_
_entity_poly.entity_id
_entity_poly.type
_entity_poly.pdbx_seq_one_letter_code
_entity_poly.pdbx_strand_id
1 'polypeptide(L)'
;MYWNNELTITMNTNTAATAAMMTAKEVLTNTSIEEYCKGEFAKFATCLVVTENEVSCTAGAAVHCESYELVLVEILKALATQGNEFYGSSHWNSTYDFAWWNFSFVGKELCITYTFHSVDDEPMCQECEENTYFYNEETDCFVCPECGHSISKEEYIAACETTTIQKFTF
;
A
#
# COMPACT_ATOMS: atom_id res chain seq x y z
N MET A 1 0.21 -5.32 -18.65
CA MET A 1 0.38 -4.59 -17.39
C MET A 1 0.06 -5.59 -16.28
N TYR A 2 1.04 -5.95 -15.47
CA TYR A 2 0.86 -6.86 -14.35
C TYR A 2 0.65 -6.03 -13.10
N TRP A 3 -0.47 -6.26 -12.42
CA TRP A 3 -0.80 -5.69 -11.13
C TRP A 3 -0.68 -6.81 -10.10
N ASN A 4 0.02 -6.56 -9.02
CA ASN A 4 0.10 -7.50 -7.91
C ASN A 4 -0.30 -6.78 -6.63
N ASN A 5 -1.22 -7.39 -5.89
CA ASN A 5 -1.71 -6.86 -4.63
C ASN A 5 -1.51 -7.91 -3.55
N GLU A 6 -0.95 -7.49 -2.44
CA GLU A 6 -0.73 -8.34 -1.28
C GLU A 6 -1.39 -7.70 -0.07
N LEU A 7 -2.03 -8.51 0.74
CA LEU A 7 -2.64 -8.10 2.00
C LEU A 7 -2.28 -9.13 3.07
N THR A 8 -1.80 -8.65 4.20
CA THR A 8 -1.55 -9.46 5.39
C THR A 8 -2.11 -8.75 6.61
N ILE A 9 -3.02 -9.40 7.35
CA ILE A 9 -3.61 -8.89 8.59
C ILE A 9 -3.38 -9.94 9.67
N THR A 10 -2.63 -9.58 10.70
CA THR A 10 -2.36 -10.46 11.84
C THR A 10 -3.30 -10.09 13.00
N MET A 11 -4.01 -11.06 13.51
CA MET A 11 -4.96 -10.96 14.62
C MET A 11 -4.39 -11.64 15.87
N ASN A 12 -5.00 -11.41 17.02
CA ASN A 12 -4.57 -12.04 18.27
C ASN A 12 -4.93 -13.54 18.37
N THR A 13 -5.91 -14.00 17.60
CA THR A 13 -6.39 -15.40 17.60
C THR A 13 -6.83 -15.85 16.22
N ASN A 14 -6.82 -17.17 15.99
CA ASN A 14 -7.37 -17.77 14.77
C ASN A 14 -8.86 -17.47 14.56
N THR A 15 -9.66 -17.46 15.64
CA THR A 15 -11.08 -17.13 15.56
C THR A 15 -11.28 -15.68 15.09
N ALA A 16 -10.46 -14.73 15.59
CA ALA A 16 -10.49 -13.35 15.16
C ALA A 16 -10.05 -13.21 13.69
N ALA A 17 -9.03 -13.95 13.26
CA ALA A 17 -8.59 -13.99 11.87
C ALA A 17 -9.67 -14.51 10.93
N THR A 18 -10.39 -15.57 11.33
CA THR A 18 -11.52 -16.09 10.54
C THR A 18 -12.62 -15.04 10.41
N ALA A 19 -12.99 -14.35 11.49
CA ALA A 19 -13.97 -13.26 11.45
C ALA A 19 -13.49 -12.10 10.59
N ALA A 20 -12.21 -11.72 10.70
CA ALA A 20 -11.59 -10.66 9.90
C ALA A 20 -11.63 -11.00 8.39
N MET A 21 -11.34 -12.24 8.01
CA MET A 21 -11.46 -12.69 6.62
C MET A 21 -12.90 -12.54 6.11
N MET A 22 -13.89 -12.90 6.90
CA MET A 22 -15.30 -12.76 6.49
C MET A 22 -15.68 -11.29 6.29
N THR A 23 -15.27 -10.41 7.19
CA THR A 23 -15.48 -8.97 7.06
C THR A 23 -14.80 -8.40 5.83
N ALA A 24 -13.53 -8.77 5.59
CA ALA A 24 -12.81 -8.33 4.39
C ALA A 24 -13.51 -8.80 3.11
N LYS A 25 -13.99 -10.04 3.06
CA LYS A 25 -14.77 -10.56 1.93
C LYS A 25 -16.07 -9.79 1.72
N GLU A 26 -16.78 -9.46 2.79
CA GLU A 26 -18.01 -8.68 2.72
C GLU A 26 -17.75 -7.28 2.15
N VAL A 27 -16.74 -6.56 2.63
CA VAL A 27 -16.35 -5.24 2.10
C VAL A 27 -15.98 -5.35 0.62
N LEU A 28 -15.10 -6.30 0.24
CA LEU A 28 -14.65 -6.50 -1.14
C LEU A 28 -15.77 -6.82 -2.12
N THR A 29 -16.84 -7.50 -1.66
CA THR A 29 -17.97 -7.87 -2.53
C THR A 29 -19.07 -6.82 -2.58
N ASN A 30 -19.19 -5.97 -1.56
CA ASN A 30 -20.25 -4.96 -1.43
C ASN A 30 -19.78 -3.52 -1.66
N THR A 31 -18.49 -3.32 -2.01
CA THR A 31 -17.96 -1.98 -2.24
C THR A 31 -18.74 -1.23 -3.32
N SER A 32 -18.98 0.06 -3.09
CA SER A 32 -19.69 0.96 -4.03
C SER A 32 -18.81 1.58 -5.11
N ILE A 33 -17.55 1.14 -5.18
CA ILE A 33 -16.59 1.59 -6.19
C ILE A 33 -17.05 1.19 -7.61
N GLU A 34 -16.54 1.88 -8.60
CA GLU A 34 -16.89 1.72 -10.02
C GLU A 34 -17.11 0.26 -10.46
N GLU A 35 -18.10 0.03 -11.29
CA GLU A 35 -18.55 -1.29 -11.75
C GLU A 35 -17.39 -2.17 -12.28
N TYR A 36 -16.40 -1.54 -12.93
CA TYR A 36 -15.19 -2.21 -13.43
C TYR A 36 -14.35 -2.82 -12.29
N CYS A 37 -14.17 -2.11 -11.19
CA CYS A 37 -13.37 -2.56 -10.05
C CYS A 37 -14.05 -3.67 -9.24
N LYS A 38 -15.39 -3.72 -9.24
CA LYS A 38 -16.15 -4.73 -8.47
C LYS A 38 -15.77 -6.16 -8.82
N GLY A 39 -15.61 -6.47 -10.12
CA GLY A 39 -15.21 -7.79 -10.58
C GLY A 39 -13.82 -8.19 -10.10
N GLU A 40 -12.89 -7.24 -10.06
CA GLU A 40 -11.52 -7.46 -9.60
C GLU A 40 -11.46 -7.64 -8.08
N PHE A 41 -12.19 -6.83 -7.30
CA PHE A 41 -12.28 -7.00 -5.86
C PHE A 41 -13.01 -8.31 -5.45
N ALA A 42 -13.99 -8.74 -6.22
CA ALA A 42 -14.62 -10.04 -6.01
C ALA A 42 -13.64 -11.20 -6.22
N LYS A 43 -12.75 -11.11 -7.23
CA LYS A 43 -11.65 -12.08 -7.41
C LYS A 43 -10.68 -12.04 -6.23
N PHE A 44 -10.27 -10.84 -5.79
CA PHE A 44 -9.40 -10.66 -4.64
C PHE A 44 -10.01 -11.31 -3.38
N ALA A 45 -11.31 -11.15 -3.15
CA ALA A 45 -12.03 -11.78 -2.05
C ALA A 45 -11.93 -13.32 -2.07
N THR A 46 -11.86 -13.95 -3.25
CA THR A 46 -11.73 -15.41 -3.36
C THR A 46 -10.33 -15.92 -3.00
N CYS A 47 -9.33 -15.07 -3.05
CA CYS A 47 -7.93 -15.41 -2.75
C CYS A 47 -7.58 -15.24 -1.26
N LEU A 48 -8.47 -14.66 -0.44
CA LEU A 48 -8.27 -14.52 1.00
C LEU A 48 -8.22 -15.89 1.69
N VAL A 49 -7.16 -16.13 2.42
CA VAL A 49 -6.94 -17.34 3.22
C VAL A 49 -6.62 -16.99 4.66
N VAL A 50 -6.93 -17.92 5.58
CA VAL A 50 -6.53 -17.82 6.99
C VAL A 50 -5.51 -18.91 7.28
N THR A 51 -4.37 -18.51 7.84
CA THR A 51 -3.34 -19.41 8.34
C THR A 51 -3.02 -19.01 9.76
N GLU A 52 -3.31 -19.89 10.71
CA GLU A 52 -3.19 -19.59 12.14
C GLU A 52 -4.00 -18.35 12.53
N ASN A 53 -3.36 -17.25 12.89
CA ASN A 53 -3.97 -15.98 13.29
C ASN A 53 -3.79 -14.88 12.22
N GLU A 54 -3.45 -15.25 11.01
CA GLU A 54 -3.21 -14.33 9.90
C GLU A 54 -4.24 -14.51 8.78
N VAL A 55 -4.73 -13.39 8.27
CA VAL A 55 -5.47 -13.31 7.00
C VAL A 55 -4.52 -12.82 5.95
N SER A 56 -4.34 -13.57 4.89
CA SER A 56 -3.46 -13.16 3.79
C SER A 56 -4.10 -13.36 2.42
N CYS A 57 -3.63 -12.59 1.47
CA CYS A 57 -3.99 -12.67 0.07
C CYS A 57 -2.84 -12.19 -0.80
N THR A 58 -2.58 -12.93 -1.86
CA THR A 58 -1.72 -12.48 -2.97
C THR A 58 -2.51 -12.70 -4.26
N ALA A 59 -2.86 -11.63 -4.94
CA ALA A 59 -3.65 -11.71 -6.16
C ALA A 59 -3.31 -10.58 -7.13
N GLY A 60 -3.28 -10.90 -8.41
CA GLY A 60 -3.28 -9.90 -9.47
C GLY A 60 -4.69 -9.32 -9.64
N ALA A 61 -4.91 -8.08 -9.24
CA ALA A 61 -6.16 -7.36 -9.48
C ALA A 61 -5.87 -6.07 -10.26
N ALA A 62 -6.55 -5.92 -11.40
CA ALA A 62 -6.36 -4.74 -12.25
C ALA A 62 -7.17 -3.54 -11.73
N VAL A 63 -6.75 -3.02 -10.57
CA VAL A 63 -7.37 -1.87 -9.93
C VAL A 63 -6.36 -0.74 -9.78
N HIS A 64 -6.82 0.50 -9.91
CA HIS A 64 -5.99 1.67 -9.62
C HIS A 64 -5.62 1.74 -8.13
N CYS A 65 -4.45 2.31 -7.83
CA CYS A 65 -3.95 2.47 -6.48
C CYS A 65 -4.95 3.15 -5.55
N GLU A 66 -5.56 4.25 -5.99
CA GLU A 66 -6.58 5.00 -5.24
C GLU A 66 -7.82 4.15 -4.92
N SER A 67 -8.31 3.35 -5.88
CA SER A 67 -9.44 2.46 -5.66
C SER A 67 -9.09 1.34 -4.68
N TYR A 68 -7.87 0.83 -4.74
CA TYR A 68 -7.36 -0.16 -3.80
C TYR A 68 -7.25 0.40 -2.39
N GLU A 69 -6.67 1.60 -2.24
CA GLU A 69 -6.57 2.31 -0.95
C GLU A 69 -7.94 2.51 -0.31
N LEU A 70 -8.92 3.00 -1.06
CA LEU A 70 -10.28 3.23 -0.54
C LEU A 70 -10.86 1.94 0.05
N VAL A 71 -10.78 0.82 -0.66
CA VAL A 71 -11.31 -0.47 -0.18
C VAL A 71 -10.50 -1.00 1.00
N LEU A 72 -9.17 -0.88 0.97
CA LEU A 72 -8.33 -1.28 2.10
C LEU A 72 -8.70 -0.51 3.37
N VAL A 73 -8.86 0.81 3.28
CA VAL A 73 -9.27 1.65 4.42
C VAL A 73 -10.66 1.26 4.93
N GLU A 74 -11.61 0.93 4.05
CA GLU A 74 -12.94 0.43 4.45
C GLU A 74 -12.84 -0.91 5.20
N ILE A 75 -12.01 -1.84 4.73
CA ILE A 75 -11.75 -3.12 5.41
C ILE A 75 -11.21 -2.86 6.82
N LEU A 76 -10.15 -2.05 6.93
CA LEU A 76 -9.50 -1.77 8.21
C LEU A 76 -10.44 -1.07 9.21
N LYS A 77 -11.27 -0.13 8.75
CA LYS A 77 -12.29 0.52 9.57
C LYS A 77 -13.37 -0.48 10.04
N ALA A 78 -13.85 -1.35 9.14
CA ALA A 78 -14.83 -2.38 9.50
C ALA A 78 -14.26 -3.36 10.54
N LEU A 79 -12.97 -3.72 10.44
CA LEU A 79 -12.30 -4.55 11.44
C LEU A 79 -12.13 -3.83 12.78
N ALA A 80 -11.74 -2.54 12.76
CA ALA A 80 -11.58 -1.75 13.98
C ALA A 80 -12.90 -1.62 14.78
N THR A 81 -14.05 -1.53 14.08
CA THR A 81 -15.37 -1.52 14.77
C THR A 81 -15.68 -2.81 15.53
N GLN A 82 -15.02 -3.93 15.22
CA GLN A 82 -15.17 -5.19 15.96
C GLN A 82 -14.39 -5.20 17.29
N GLY A 83 -13.48 -4.23 17.48
CA GLY A 83 -12.74 -4.05 18.72
C GLY A 83 -11.58 -5.04 18.95
N ASN A 84 -11.27 -5.90 17.99
CA ASN A 84 -10.12 -6.79 18.08
C ASN A 84 -8.86 -6.06 17.56
N GLU A 85 -7.81 -6.07 18.35
CA GLU A 85 -6.52 -5.51 17.93
C GLU A 85 -5.93 -6.30 16.76
N PHE A 86 -5.32 -5.58 15.83
CA PHE A 86 -4.66 -6.16 14.66
C PHE A 86 -3.52 -5.26 14.18
N TYR A 87 -2.64 -5.86 13.39
CA TYR A 87 -1.61 -5.14 12.63
C TYR A 87 -1.35 -5.85 11.31
N GLY A 88 -0.69 -5.17 10.40
CA GLY A 88 -0.34 -5.79 9.13
C GLY A 88 0.16 -4.82 8.10
N SER A 89 0.23 -5.32 6.89
CA SER A 89 0.67 -4.56 5.72
C SER A 89 -0.12 -4.94 4.47
N SER A 90 -0.08 -4.04 3.52
CA SER A 90 -0.61 -4.28 2.19
C SER A 90 0.30 -3.64 1.16
N HIS A 91 0.44 -4.28 0.00
CA HIS A 91 1.23 -3.79 -1.12
C HIS A 91 0.37 -3.75 -2.36
N TRP A 92 0.58 -2.73 -3.16
CA TRP A 92 0.07 -2.61 -4.51
C TRP A 92 1.24 -2.25 -5.43
N ASN A 93 1.36 -2.91 -6.55
CA ASN A 93 2.34 -2.54 -7.54
C ASN A 93 1.77 -2.64 -8.96
N SER A 94 2.22 -1.74 -9.81
CA SER A 94 2.05 -1.76 -11.25
C SER A 94 3.42 -1.92 -11.91
N THR A 95 3.47 -1.69 -13.22
CA THR A 95 4.75 -1.71 -13.96
C THR A 95 5.68 -0.55 -13.56
N TYR A 96 5.12 0.57 -13.07
CA TYR A 96 5.85 1.83 -12.84
C TYR A 96 5.68 2.39 -11.45
N ASP A 97 4.60 2.02 -10.75
CA ASP A 97 4.25 2.60 -9.46
C ASP A 97 4.17 1.53 -8.39
N PHE A 98 4.57 1.89 -7.18
CA PHE A 98 4.52 1.05 -6.00
C PHE A 98 3.83 1.79 -4.89
N ALA A 99 2.96 1.10 -4.16
CA ALA A 99 2.34 1.63 -2.96
C ALA A 99 2.35 0.57 -1.86
N TRP A 100 2.57 0.99 -0.64
CA TRP A 100 2.47 0.10 0.50
C TRP A 100 1.86 0.81 1.68
N TRP A 101 1.12 0.03 2.45
CA TRP A 101 0.45 0.44 3.67
C TRP A 101 0.95 -0.42 4.81
N ASN A 102 1.30 0.23 5.92
CA ASN A 102 1.47 -0.42 7.20
C ASN A 102 0.36 0.08 8.11
N PHE A 103 -0.27 -0.81 8.84
CA PHE A 103 -1.40 -0.45 9.68
C PHE A 103 -1.41 -1.20 11.00
N SER A 104 -2.00 -0.57 12.01
CA SER A 104 -2.25 -1.18 13.30
C SER A 104 -3.51 -0.60 13.93
N PHE A 105 -4.25 -1.43 14.63
CA PHE A 105 -5.35 -1.02 15.50
C PHE A 105 -5.07 -1.49 16.91
N VAL A 106 -4.90 -0.54 17.84
CA VAL A 106 -4.59 -0.79 19.25
C VAL A 106 -5.49 0.08 20.13
N GLY A 107 -6.14 -0.54 21.10
CA GLY A 107 -7.10 0.14 21.97
C GLY A 107 -8.30 0.67 21.16
N LYS A 108 -8.26 1.92 20.75
CA LYS A 108 -9.30 2.59 19.95
C LYS A 108 -8.74 3.38 18.76
N GLU A 109 -7.45 3.30 18.51
CA GLU A 109 -6.78 4.04 17.44
C GLU A 109 -6.40 3.09 16.30
N LEU A 110 -6.89 3.36 15.09
CA LEU A 110 -6.41 2.79 13.84
C LEU A 110 -5.42 3.78 13.22
N CYS A 111 -4.18 3.35 13.06
CA CYS A 111 -3.13 4.10 12.40
C CYS A 111 -2.78 3.41 11.08
N ILE A 112 -2.78 4.16 9.99
CA ILE A 112 -2.41 3.69 8.65
C ILE A 112 -1.30 4.61 8.13
N THR A 113 -0.15 4.04 7.82
CA THR A 113 0.95 4.72 7.11
C THR A 113 0.92 4.27 5.67
N TYR A 114 0.71 5.19 4.77
CA TYR A 114 0.71 4.98 3.32
C TYR A 114 1.96 5.59 2.73
N THR A 115 2.68 4.82 1.91
CA THR A 115 3.82 5.31 1.14
C THR A 115 3.60 4.96 -0.33
N PHE A 116 3.77 5.97 -1.18
CA PHE A 116 3.66 5.85 -2.63
C PHE A 116 4.99 6.22 -3.27
N HIS A 117 5.39 5.42 -4.25
CA HIS A 117 6.57 5.66 -5.09
C HIS A 117 6.13 5.57 -6.55
N SER A 118 6.35 6.65 -7.30
CA SER A 118 6.16 6.68 -8.75
C SER A 118 7.52 6.72 -9.45
N VAL A 119 7.70 5.85 -10.42
CA VAL A 119 8.92 5.83 -11.25
C VAL A 119 8.93 7.00 -12.24
N ASP A 120 7.74 7.56 -12.54
CA ASP A 120 7.60 8.70 -13.46
C ASP A 120 7.84 10.06 -12.78
N ASP A 121 7.83 10.10 -11.44
CA ASP A 121 8.09 11.30 -10.64
C ASP A 121 9.58 11.40 -10.28
N GLU A 122 10.43 11.53 -11.30
CA GLU A 122 11.86 11.73 -11.07
C GLU A 122 12.10 13.06 -10.32
N PRO A 123 12.84 13.03 -9.20
CA PRO A 123 13.05 14.23 -8.41
C PRO A 123 13.94 15.22 -9.19
N MET A 124 13.51 16.48 -9.22
CA MET A 124 14.30 17.58 -9.75
C MET A 124 15.52 17.82 -8.86
N CYS A 125 16.61 18.26 -9.48
CA CYS A 125 17.83 18.61 -8.73
C CYS A 125 17.53 19.70 -7.70
N GLN A 126 17.88 19.44 -6.44
CA GLN A 126 17.64 20.38 -5.34
C GLN A 126 18.49 21.65 -5.39
N GLU A 127 19.60 21.65 -6.16
CA GLU A 127 20.52 22.78 -6.26
C GLU A 127 20.19 23.71 -7.44
N CYS A 128 19.82 23.18 -8.59
CA CYS A 128 19.58 24.02 -9.77
C CYS A 128 18.12 24.01 -10.25
N GLU A 129 17.30 23.05 -9.81
CA GLU A 129 15.88 22.88 -10.18
C GLU A 129 15.62 22.78 -11.70
N GLU A 130 16.69 22.61 -12.50
CA GLU A 130 16.60 22.63 -13.98
C GLU A 130 16.51 21.24 -14.59
N ASN A 131 16.97 20.20 -13.88
CA ASN A 131 17.05 18.85 -14.44
C ASN A 131 16.87 17.76 -13.38
N THR A 132 16.50 16.54 -13.83
CA THR A 132 16.42 15.36 -12.99
C THR A 132 17.81 14.74 -12.80
N TYR A 133 17.94 13.82 -11.85
CA TYR A 133 19.18 13.11 -11.59
C TYR A 133 19.31 11.88 -12.51
N PHE A 134 20.54 11.58 -12.95
CA PHE A 134 20.88 10.37 -13.68
C PHE A 134 21.78 9.46 -12.85
N TYR A 135 21.51 8.17 -12.87
CA TYR A 135 22.36 7.20 -12.18
C TYR A 135 23.73 7.10 -12.82
N ASN A 136 24.77 7.23 -12.02
CA ASN A 136 26.17 7.06 -12.42
C ASN A 136 26.72 5.76 -11.82
N GLU A 137 26.94 4.77 -12.67
CA GLU A 137 27.40 3.44 -12.27
C GLU A 137 28.81 3.45 -11.64
N GLU A 138 29.68 4.41 -12.02
CA GLU A 138 31.05 4.49 -11.52
C GLU A 138 31.11 4.95 -10.06
N THR A 139 30.19 5.83 -9.66
CA THR A 139 30.14 6.40 -8.31
C THR A 139 29.05 5.82 -7.44
N ASP A 140 28.17 4.97 -8.01
CA ASP A 140 26.96 4.42 -7.37
C ASP A 140 26.04 5.50 -6.76
N CYS A 141 25.98 6.66 -7.43
CA CYS A 141 25.23 7.85 -7.03
C CYS A 141 24.35 8.36 -8.16
N PHE A 142 23.34 9.15 -7.81
CA PHE A 142 22.56 9.93 -8.78
C PHE A 142 23.15 11.33 -8.94
N VAL A 143 23.42 11.76 -10.17
CA VAL A 143 24.14 13.01 -10.49
C VAL A 143 23.27 13.89 -11.39
N CYS A 144 23.16 15.17 -11.06
CA CYS A 144 22.54 16.15 -11.92
C CYS A 144 23.49 16.50 -13.09
N PRO A 145 23.05 16.36 -14.36
CA PRO A 145 23.89 16.62 -15.50
C PRO A 145 24.26 18.10 -15.68
N GLU A 146 23.46 19.01 -15.14
CA GLU A 146 23.65 20.45 -15.30
C GLU A 146 24.67 21.04 -14.31
N CYS A 147 24.49 20.75 -13.01
CA CYS A 147 25.31 21.34 -11.96
C CYS A 147 26.32 20.39 -11.31
N GLY A 148 26.23 19.09 -11.60
CA GLY A 148 27.09 18.07 -11.01
C GLY A 148 26.76 17.72 -9.55
N HIS A 149 25.68 18.27 -8.97
CA HIS A 149 25.23 17.89 -7.64
C HIS A 149 24.89 16.40 -7.62
N SER A 150 25.33 15.69 -6.59
CA SER A 150 25.13 14.25 -6.45
C SER A 150 24.43 13.91 -5.14
N ILE A 151 23.54 12.93 -5.21
CA ILE A 151 22.85 12.37 -4.04
C ILE A 151 23.05 10.85 -4.01
N SER A 152 22.97 10.26 -2.83
CA SER A 152 23.01 8.80 -2.69
C SER A 152 21.77 8.14 -3.27
N LYS A 153 21.85 6.83 -3.46
CA LYS A 153 20.71 6.04 -3.92
C LYS A 153 19.54 6.07 -2.93
N GLU A 154 19.84 6.06 -1.64
CA GLU A 154 18.86 6.16 -0.56
C GLU A 154 18.16 7.54 -0.57
N GLU A 155 18.91 8.62 -0.75
CA GLU A 155 18.35 9.98 -0.85
C GLU A 155 17.47 10.13 -2.09
N TYR A 156 17.88 9.56 -3.23
CA TYR A 156 17.07 9.56 -4.46
C TYR A 156 15.75 8.81 -4.26
N ILE A 157 15.79 7.59 -3.70
CA ILE A 157 14.60 6.80 -3.40
C ILE A 157 13.67 7.56 -2.45
N ALA A 158 14.22 8.15 -1.38
CA ALA A 158 13.44 8.94 -0.43
C ALA A 158 12.78 10.18 -1.06
N ALA A 159 13.42 10.79 -2.06
CA ALA A 159 12.87 11.92 -2.79
C ALA A 159 11.71 11.52 -3.74
N CYS A 160 11.70 10.27 -4.22
CA CYS A 160 10.62 9.72 -5.04
C CYS A 160 9.41 9.24 -4.21
N GLU A 161 9.53 9.20 -2.88
CA GLU A 161 8.51 8.64 -1.99
C GLU A 161 7.66 9.73 -1.35
N THR A 162 6.34 9.53 -1.39
CA THR A 162 5.40 10.34 -0.62
C THR A 162 4.78 9.49 0.49
N THR A 163 4.95 9.91 1.75
CA THR A 163 4.37 9.20 2.90
C THR A 163 3.28 10.02 3.57
N THR A 164 2.13 9.39 3.78
CA THR A 164 0.98 9.97 4.48
C THR A 164 0.58 9.09 5.66
N ILE A 165 0.21 9.71 6.78
CA ILE A 165 -0.28 9.01 7.97
C ILE A 165 -1.73 9.38 8.20
N GLN A 166 -2.61 8.39 8.27
CA GLN A 166 -4.03 8.55 8.60
C GLN A 166 -4.31 7.92 9.97
N LYS A 167 -5.08 8.62 10.80
CA LYS A 167 -5.49 8.14 12.12
C LYS A 167 -6.99 8.25 12.30
N PHE A 168 -7.60 7.18 12.83
CA PHE A 168 -9.02 7.10 13.12
C PHE A 168 -9.23 6.60 14.55
N THR A 169 -10.23 7.16 15.24
CA THR A 169 -10.60 6.75 16.62
C THR A 169 -12.00 6.11 16.59
N PHE A 170 -12.16 4.98 17.30
CA PHE A 170 -13.38 4.18 17.37
C PHE A 170 -13.92 4.06 18.80
#